data_6a20d749d8d25940c301be7b518ed967
#
_entry.id   6a20d749d8d25940c301be7b518ed967
#
_cell.length_a   1.000
_cell.length_b   1.000
_cell.length_c   1.000
_cell.angle_alpha   90.00
_cell.angle_beta   90.00
_cell.angle_gamma   90.00
#
_symmetry.space_group_name_H-M   'P 1'
#
loop_
_entity.id
_entity.type
_entity.pdbx_description
1 polymer ?
#
loop_
_entity_poly.entity_id
_entity_poly.type
_entity_poly.pdbx_seq_one_letter_code
_entity_poly.pdbx_strand_id
1 'polypeptide(L)'
;MEKEAFFKIQYGLYLLTCCEGSRVNGCIINTCMQITEDPYRILFALSDSTYTAELLRVGEACNVSVLSTKAPYELYRHFGYQSGRDVDKFAGRDDPCDALGLPYPGNGEACVTICGTVSAIIPCGTHSVYVVSVKEARILSNDPAVTYEEYHRSIKPKKPLQAASDTSKKGYVCRVCGYVYEGDTLPPDYTCPICHHGADSFEEIK
;
A
#
# COMPACT_ATOMS: atom_id res chain seq x y z
N MET A 1 -19.58 6.29 -17.34
CA MET A 1 -19.22 6.54 -15.94
C MET A 1 -17.96 7.39 -15.93
N GLU A 2 -17.97 8.51 -15.22
CA GLU A 2 -16.83 9.42 -15.09
C GLU A 2 -15.87 8.87 -14.03
N LYS A 3 -14.77 8.25 -14.46
CA LYS A 3 -13.79 7.64 -13.55
C LYS A 3 -13.15 8.68 -12.60
N GLU A 4 -13.04 9.92 -13.05
CA GLU A 4 -12.47 11.05 -12.31
C GLU A 4 -13.28 11.41 -11.06
N ALA A 5 -14.57 11.05 -11.01
CA ALA A 5 -15.41 11.26 -9.82
C ALA A 5 -14.84 10.53 -8.59
N PHE A 6 -14.21 9.36 -8.77
CA PHE A 6 -13.61 8.59 -7.68
C PHE A 6 -12.35 9.26 -7.10
N PHE A 7 -11.68 10.14 -7.84
CA PHE A 7 -10.53 10.90 -7.31
C PHE A 7 -10.94 11.99 -6.31
N LYS A 8 -12.25 12.25 -6.16
CA LYS A 8 -12.77 13.15 -5.12
C LYS A 8 -12.97 12.47 -3.77
N ILE A 9 -12.88 11.12 -3.72
CA ILE A 9 -12.94 10.39 -2.46
C ILE A 9 -11.61 10.60 -1.72
N GLN A 10 -11.70 10.95 -0.45
CA GLN A 10 -10.52 11.15 0.39
C GLN A 10 -9.95 9.80 0.82
N TYR A 11 -8.65 9.60 0.57
CA TYR A 11 -7.91 8.41 1.00
C TYR A 11 -6.70 8.81 1.83
N GLY A 12 -6.39 8.01 2.85
CA GLY A 12 -5.10 8.07 3.54
C GLY A 12 -4.06 7.21 2.86
N LEU A 13 -2.93 7.02 3.52
CA LEU A 13 -1.94 5.99 3.20
C LEU A 13 -1.49 5.29 4.48
N TYR A 14 -1.49 3.98 4.41
CA TYR A 14 -1.25 3.12 5.55
C TYR A 14 -0.28 2.00 5.19
N LEU A 15 0.52 1.57 6.16
CA LEU A 15 1.20 0.29 6.07
C LEU A 15 0.36 -0.75 6.81
N LEU A 16 -0.11 -1.75 6.07
CA LEU A 16 -0.75 -2.94 6.64
C LEU A 16 0.32 -4.00 6.86
N THR A 17 0.44 -4.50 8.09
CA THR A 17 1.37 -5.57 8.47
C THR A 17 0.58 -6.78 8.98
N CYS A 18 1.01 -7.97 8.59
CA CYS A 18 0.50 -9.25 9.07
C CYS A 18 1.64 -10.27 9.12
N CYS A 19 1.39 -11.44 9.71
CA CYS A 19 2.34 -12.54 9.71
C CYS A 19 1.66 -13.89 9.45
N GLU A 20 2.45 -14.83 8.94
CA GLU A 20 2.13 -16.24 8.89
C GLU A 20 3.27 -17.01 9.54
N GLY A 21 3.01 -17.57 10.72
CA GLY A 21 4.08 -18.14 11.55
C GLY A 21 5.14 -17.09 11.90
N SER A 22 6.40 -17.35 11.55
CA SER A 22 7.49 -16.41 11.75
C SER A 22 7.71 -15.41 10.61
N ARG A 23 6.98 -15.55 9.49
CA ARG A 23 7.14 -14.70 8.32
C ARG A 23 6.24 -13.47 8.42
N VAL A 24 6.86 -12.32 8.59
CA VAL A 24 6.17 -11.03 8.59
C VAL A 24 6.08 -10.49 7.16
N ASN A 25 4.94 -9.90 6.81
CA ASN A 25 4.75 -9.22 5.54
C ASN A 25 4.01 -7.91 5.73
N GLY A 26 4.22 -6.98 4.81
CA GLY A 26 3.53 -5.69 4.80
C GLY A 26 3.27 -5.19 3.39
N CYS A 27 2.23 -4.37 3.24
CA CYS A 27 1.92 -3.68 2.00
C CYS A 27 1.30 -2.30 2.26
N ILE A 28 1.47 -1.40 1.30
CA ILE A 28 0.80 -0.10 1.34
C ILE A 28 -0.66 -0.27 0.90
N ILE A 29 -1.57 0.29 1.68
CA ILE A 29 -2.99 0.40 1.35
C ILE A 29 -3.43 1.87 1.45
N ASN A 30 -4.51 2.23 0.77
CA ASN A 30 -5.04 3.60 0.77
C ASN A 30 -6.43 3.73 1.42
N THR A 31 -7.03 2.62 1.83
CA THR A 31 -8.35 2.59 2.44
C THR A 31 -8.26 2.03 3.85
N CYS A 32 -8.61 2.84 4.83
CA CYS A 32 -8.87 2.42 6.20
C CYS A 32 -9.80 3.43 6.85
N MET A 33 -10.79 2.94 7.59
CA MET A 33 -11.68 3.79 8.35
C MET A 33 -12.21 3.07 9.59
N GLN A 34 -12.50 3.85 10.65
CA GLN A 34 -13.27 3.38 11.79
C GLN A 34 -14.73 3.19 11.40
N ILE A 35 -15.35 2.11 11.84
CA ILE A 35 -16.77 1.82 11.56
C ILE A 35 -17.64 1.76 12.80
N THR A 36 -17.08 1.40 13.96
CA THR A 36 -17.79 1.37 15.25
C THR A 36 -16.88 1.82 16.39
N GLU A 37 -17.48 2.30 17.50
CA GLU A 37 -16.78 2.68 18.73
C GLU A 37 -16.98 1.66 19.86
N ASP A 38 -18.08 0.96 19.86
CA ASP A 38 -18.38 -0.07 20.87
C ASP A 38 -18.95 -1.32 20.16
N PRO A 39 -18.16 -2.38 20.00
CA PRO A 39 -16.71 -2.43 20.18
C PRO A 39 -15.96 -1.63 19.09
N TYR A 40 -14.73 -1.19 19.36
CA TYR A 40 -13.91 -0.53 18.35
C TYR A 40 -13.60 -1.46 17.18
N ARG A 41 -13.96 -1.03 15.98
CA ARG A 41 -13.66 -1.73 14.73
C ARG A 41 -13.21 -0.77 13.64
N ILE A 42 -12.30 -1.24 12.82
CA ILE A 42 -11.90 -0.59 11.58
C ILE A 42 -12.19 -1.51 10.41
N LEU A 43 -12.26 -0.96 9.21
CA LEU A 43 -12.20 -1.72 7.97
C LEU A 43 -11.09 -1.19 7.07
N PHE A 44 -10.60 -2.06 6.20
CA PHE A 44 -9.78 -1.68 5.04
C PHE A 44 -10.10 -2.56 3.82
N ALA A 45 -9.76 -2.08 2.62
CA ALA A 45 -9.87 -2.87 1.40
C ALA A 45 -8.47 -3.30 0.95
N LEU A 46 -8.37 -4.54 0.46
CA LEU A 46 -7.13 -5.14 -0.03
C LEU A 46 -7.40 -5.89 -1.32
N SER A 47 -6.51 -5.73 -2.32
CA SER A 47 -6.60 -6.50 -3.56
C SER A 47 -6.34 -7.98 -3.29
N ASP A 48 -7.24 -8.84 -3.80
CA ASP A 48 -7.15 -10.28 -3.62
C ASP A 48 -5.93 -10.91 -4.30
N SER A 49 -5.28 -10.18 -5.23
CA SER A 49 -4.05 -10.62 -5.91
C SER A 49 -2.78 -10.41 -5.08
N THR A 50 -2.86 -9.70 -3.94
CA THR A 50 -1.68 -9.40 -3.11
C THR A 50 -1.28 -10.60 -2.26
N TYR A 51 0.02 -10.74 -2.01
CA TYR A 51 0.52 -11.74 -1.07
C TYR A 51 -0.03 -11.54 0.35
N THR A 52 -0.24 -10.30 0.76
CA THR A 52 -0.85 -9.96 2.05
C THR A 52 -2.26 -10.55 2.20
N ALA A 53 -3.07 -10.54 1.11
CA ALA A 53 -4.41 -11.12 1.12
C ALA A 53 -4.39 -12.66 1.29
N GLU A 54 -3.34 -13.32 0.81
CA GLU A 54 -3.17 -14.76 1.01
C GLU A 54 -2.85 -15.14 2.45
N LEU A 55 -2.15 -14.25 3.17
CA LEU A 55 -1.76 -14.47 4.57
C LEU A 55 -2.88 -14.14 5.55
N LEU A 56 -3.71 -13.12 5.25
CA LEU A 56 -4.76 -12.68 6.16
C LEU A 56 -6.01 -13.54 6.05
N ARG A 57 -6.37 -14.18 7.16
CA ARG A 57 -7.61 -14.95 7.33
C ARG A 57 -8.40 -14.39 8.51
N VAL A 58 -9.67 -14.76 8.61
CA VAL A 58 -10.46 -14.48 9.83
C VAL A 58 -9.77 -15.16 11.02
N GLY A 59 -9.56 -14.39 12.09
CA GLY A 59 -8.83 -14.81 13.29
C GLY A 59 -7.37 -14.38 13.29
N GLU A 60 -6.77 -13.99 12.16
CA GLU A 60 -5.38 -13.55 12.10
C GLU A 60 -5.19 -12.11 12.56
N ALA A 61 -4.02 -11.86 13.15
CA ALA A 61 -3.62 -10.56 13.62
C ALA A 61 -3.15 -9.67 12.45
N CYS A 62 -3.46 -8.38 12.53
CA CYS A 62 -2.92 -7.37 11.66
C CYS A 62 -2.65 -6.06 12.38
N ASN A 63 -1.75 -5.27 11.81
CA ASN A 63 -1.48 -3.89 12.20
C ASN A 63 -1.74 -2.97 11.01
N VAL A 64 -2.42 -1.87 11.25
CA VAL A 64 -2.59 -0.76 10.31
C VAL A 64 -1.89 0.45 10.90
N SER A 65 -0.80 0.85 10.28
CA SER A 65 -0.04 2.05 10.66
C SER A 65 -0.42 3.22 9.76
N VAL A 66 -0.92 4.29 10.35
CA VAL A 66 -1.21 5.54 9.64
C VAL A 66 0.12 6.23 9.35
N LEU A 67 0.47 6.37 8.08
CA LEU A 67 1.74 6.98 7.69
C LEU A 67 1.69 8.49 7.89
N SER A 68 2.80 9.04 8.36
CA SER A 68 2.96 10.47 8.56
C SER A 68 3.49 11.16 7.32
N THR A 69 3.38 12.49 7.27
CA THR A 69 4.00 13.33 6.23
C THR A 69 5.53 13.26 6.22
N LYS A 70 6.15 12.68 7.26
CA LYS A 70 7.61 12.43 7.34
C LYS A 70 8.03 11.11 6.72
N ALA A 71 7.08 10.22 6.37
CA ALA A 71 7.41 8.96 5.74
C ALA A 71 8.11 9.21 4.40
N PRO A 72 9.36 8.72 4.19
CA PRO A 72 10.11 8.94 2.97
C PRO A 72 9.52 8.13 1.82
N TYR A 73 9.73 8.59 0.58
CA TYR A 73 9.26 7.86 -0.62
C TYR A 73 9.73 6.40 -0.67
N GLU A 74 10.93 6.13 -0.16
CA GLU A 74 11.53 4.79 -0.08
C GLU A 74 10.68 3.81 0.70
N LEU A 75 9.97 4.26 1.75
CA LEU A 75 9.04 3.41 2.50
C LEU A 75 7.90 2.94 1.61
N TYR A 76 7.28 3.85 0.86
CA TYR A 76 6.18 3.53 -0.08
C TYR A 76 6.66 2.61 -1.19
N ARG A 77 7.85 2.86 -1.74
CA ARG A 77 8.45 2.03 -2.77
C ARG A 77 8.74 0.63 -2.23
N HIS A 78 9.33 0.54 -1.03
CA HIS A 78 9.73 -0.71 -0.42
C HIS A 78 8.52 -1.61 -0.12
N PHE A 79 7.47 -1.08 0.49
CA PHE A 79 6.30 -1.86 0.88
C PHE A 79 5.21 -1.94 -0.20
N GLY A 80 5.15 -1.00 -1.14
CA GLY A 80 4.11 -0.90 -2.15
C GLY A 80 4.46 -1.44 -3.53
N TYR A 81 5.76 -1.48 -3.92
CA TYR A 81 6.15 -1.78 -5.31
C TYR A 81 6.94 -3.08 -5.46
N GLN A 82 6.92 -3.93 -4.47
CA GLN A 82 7.50 -5.28 -4.55
C GLN A 82 6.64 -6.27 -3.77
N SER A 83 6.74 -7.55 -4.13
CA SER A 83 5.99 -8.62 -3.48
C SER A 83 6.76 -9.20 -2.29
N GLY A 84 6.06 -9.45 -1.17
CA GLY A 84 6.60 -10.22 -0.07
C GLY A 84 6.80 -11.72 -0.37
N ARG A 85 6.39 -12.19 -1.57
CA ARG A 85 6.75 -13.52 -2.06
C ARG A 85 8.22 -13.60 -2.41
N ASP A 86 8.74 -12.51 -3.00
CA ASP A 86 10.05 -12.47 -3.61
C ASP A 86 11.11 -11.91 -2.66
N VAL A 87 10.69 -11.03 -1.74
CA VAL A 87 11.60 -10.35 -0.81
C VAL A 87 11.04 -10.34 0.61
N ASP A 88 11.93 -10.46 1.60
CA ASP A 88 11.61 -10.18 2.99
C ASP A 88 11.66 -8.66 3.21
N LYS A 89 10.48 -8.05 3.31
CA LYS A 89 10.36 -6.59 3.43
C LYS A 89 10.75 -6.04 4.80
N PHE A 90 10.91 -6.89 5.79
CA PHE A 90 11.33 -6.49 7.14
C PHE A 90 12.80 -6.84 7.43
N ALA A 91 13.48 -7.54 6.50
CA ALA A 91 14.90 -7.83 6.64
C ALA A 91 15.74 -6.55 6.80
N GLY A 92 16.54 -6.49 7.88
CA GLY A 92 17.40 -5.35 8.18
C GLY A 92 16.69 -4.11 8.72
N ARG A 93 15.38 -4.18 9.00
CA ARG A 93 14.65 -3.12 9.70
C ARG A 93 14.62 -3.41 11.20
N ASP A 94 14.78 -2.35 11.99
CA ASP A 94 14.65 -2.39 13.46
C ASP A 94 13.36 -1.63 13.85
N ASP A 95 12.23 -2.16 13.37
CA ASP A 95 10.92 -1.57 13.62
C ASP A 95 10.39 -2.01 14.99
N PRO A 96 9.78 -1.10 15.76
CA PRO A 96 9.09 -1.47 16.99
C PRO A 96 7.87 -2.36 16.70
N CYS A 97 7.46 -3.17 17.70
CA CYS A 97 6.31 -4.04 17.60
C CYS A 97 5.12 -3.53 18.42
N ASP A 98 3.90 -3.85 17.96
CA ASP A 98 2.66 -3.58 18.67
C ASP A 98 2.35 -4.65 19.75
N ALA A 99 1.19 -4.55 20.38
CA ALA A 99 0.73 -5.48 21.42
C ALA A 99 0.44 -6.92 20.92
N LEU A 100 0.46 -7.13 19.60
CA LEU A 100 0.32 -8.44 18.95
C LEU A 100 1.65 -8.97 18.39
N GLY A 101 2.75 -8.23 18.60
CA GLY A 101 4.09 -8.58 18.11
C GLY A 101 4.31 -8.27 16.63
N LEU A 102 3.44 -7.48 16.00
CA LEU A 102 3.59 -7.09 14.61
C LEU A 102 4.40 -5.79 14.50
N PRO A 103 5.42 -5.74 13.62
CA PRO A 103 6.21 -4.53 13.43
C PRO A 103 5.41 -3.42 12.76
N TYR A 104 5.71 -2.19 13.15
CA TYR A 104 5.18 -0.97 12.56
C TYR A 104 6.29 0.05 12.31
N PRO A 105 6.17 0.96 11.30
CA PRO A 105 7.22 1.90 10.97
C PRO A 105 7.58 2.80 12.15
N GLY A 106 8.85 2.77 12.53
CA GLY A 106 9.43 3.64 13.56
C GLY A 106 9.83 5.01 13.04
N ASN A 107 10.70 5.71 13.82
CA ASN A 107 11.40 6.94 13.42
C ASN A 107 10.51 8.08 12.86
N GLY A 108 9.24 8.15 13.27
CA GLY A 108 8.29 9.16 12.80
C GLY A 108 7.65 8.85 11.44
N GLU A 109 7.95 7.72 10.83
CA GLU A 109 7.34 7.30 9.56
C GLU A 109 5.83 7.04 9.70
N ALA A 110 5.37 6.59 10.87
CA ALA A 110 3.96 6.48 11.24
C ALA A 110 3.60 7.46 12.36
N CYS A 111 2.39 8.02 12.31
CA CYS A 111 1.84 8.87 13.38
C CYS A 111 0.88 8.12 14.32
N VAL A 112 0.29 7.02 13.85
CA VAL A 112 -0.61 6.15 14.61
C VAL A 112 -0.35 4.70 14.25
N THR A 113 -0.46 3.80 15.22
CA THR A 113 -0.53 2.36 14.99
C THR A 113 -1.81 1.79 15.60
N ILE A 114 -2.47 0.89 14.86
CA ILE A 114 -3.72 0.23 15.25
C ILE A 114 -3.55 -1.26 15.01
N CYS A 115 -3.59 -2.07 16.04
CA CYS A 115 -3.55 -3.52 15.89
C CYS A 115 -4.85 -4.19 16.33
N GLY A 116 -5.13 -5.33 15.73
CA GLY A 116 -6.32 -6.09 16.03
C GLY A 116 -6.36 -7.42 15.28
N THR A 117 -7.53 -8.04 15.32
CA THR A 117 -7.77 -9.35 14.71
C THR A 117 -8.86 -9.23 13.64
N VAL A 118 -8.62 -9.82 12.48
CA VAL A 118 -9.62 -9.87 11.39
C VAL A 118 -10.85 -10.64 11.86
N SER A 119 -11.99 -9.97 11.92
CA SER A 119 -13.26 -10.55 12.35
C SER A 119 -14.20 -10.97 11.21
N ALA A 120 -14.03 -10.36 10.03
CA ALA A 120 -14.77 -10.72 8.81
C ALA A 120 -13.99 -10.32 7.56
N ILE A 121 -14.22 -11.06 6.47
CA ILE A 121 -13.72 -10.77 5.13
C ILE A 121 -14.91 -10.81 4.18
N ILE A 122 -15.12 -9.75 3.42
CA ILE A 122 -16.27 -9.56 2.52
C ILE A 122 -15.73 -9.40 1.09
N PRO A 123 -15.91 -10.39 0.21
CA PRO A 123 -15.48 -10.29 -1.19
C PRO A 123 -16.25 -9.19 -1.94
N CYS A 124 -15.53 -8.37 -2.72
CA CYS A 124 -16.06 -7.24 -3.50
C CYS A 124 -15.55 -7.24 -4.95
N GLY A 125 -15.39 -8.40 -5.57
CA GLY A 125 -14.87 -8.54 -6.93
C GLY A 125 -13.36 -8.75 -6.95
N THR A 126 -12.58 -7.75 -7.33
CA THR A 126 -11.10 -7.81 -7.36
C THR A 126 -10.43 -7.51 -6.00
N HIS A 127 -11.21 -7.08 -5.04
CA HIS A 127 -10.78 -6.73 -3.70
C HIS A 127 -11.71 -7.35 -2.68
N SER A 128 -11.21 -7.53 -1.48
CA SER A 128 -12.01 -7.87 -0.30
C SER A 128 -11.94 -6.77 0.75
N VAL A 129 -13.03 -6.56 1.47
CA VAL A 129 -13.09 -5.68 2.64
C VAL A 129 -12.84 -6.53 3.88
N TYR A 130 -11.88 -6.10 4.68
CA TYR A 130 -11.49 -6.72 5.93
C TYR A 130 -12.04 -5.89 7.09
N VAL A 131 -12.80 -6.53 7.98
CA VAL A 131 -13.25 -5.93 9.24
C VAL A 131 -12.35 -6.42 10.35
N VAL A 132 -11.81 -5.48 11.14
CA VAL A 132 -10.86 -5.79 12.22
C VAL A 132 -11.43 -5.35 13.55
N SER A 133 -11.47 -6.27 14.50
CA SER A 133 -11.72 -5.96 15.92
C SER A 133 -10.45 -5.40 16.53
N VAL A 134 -10.47 -4.12 16.91
CA VAL A 134 -9.30 -3.40 17.43
C VAL A 134 -8.96 -3.91 18.81
N LYS A 135 -7.69 -4.21 19.05
CA LYS A 135 -7.11 -4.55 20.35
C LYS A 135 -6.44 -3.34 21.00
N GLU A 136 -5.68 -2.59 20.22
CA GLU A 136 -4.96 -1.42 20.68
C GLU A 136 -4.85 -0.39 19.55
N ALA A 137 -4.93 0.88 19.91
CA ALA A 137 -4.60 2.01 19.04
C ALA A 137 -3.72 2.99 19.82
N ARG A 138 -2.59 3.43 19.24
CA ARG A 138 -1.63 4.34 19.87
C ARG A 138 -1.27 5.49 18.94
N ILE A 139 -1.23 6.70 19.50
CA ILE A 139 -0.59 7.86 18.86
C ILE A 139 0.91 7.73 19.04
N LEU A 140 1.66 7.75 17.95
CA LEU A 140 3.13 7.66 17.93
C LEU A 140 3.79 9.04 17.82
N SER A 141 3.14 9.96 17.10
CA SER A 141 3.59 11.34 16.98
C SER A 141 2.43 12.29 16.70
N ASN A 142 2.66 13.60 16.85
CA ASN A 142 1.73 14.66 16.46
C ASN A 142 1.89 15.09 15.00
N ASP A 143 2.69 14.39 14.22
CA ASP A 143 2.86 14.69 12.79
C ASP A 143 1.56 14.43 12.04
N PRO A 144 1.22 15.25 11.04
CA PRO A 144 0.02 15.02 10.24
C PRO A 144 0.05 13.68 9.52
N ALA A 145 -1.10 13.00 9.47
CA ALA A 145 -1.29 11.83 8.62
C ALA A 145 -1.18 12.24 7.14
N VAL A 146 -0.49 11.44 6.35
CA VAL A 146 -0.41 11.67 4.90
C VAL A 146 -1.72 11.28 4.23
N THR A 147 -2.20 12.14 3.33
CA THR A 147 -3.30 11.81 2.42
C THR A 147 -2.75 11.27 1.09
N TYR A 148 -3.58 10.53 0.36
CA TYR A 148 -3.24 10.05 -0.98
C TYR A 148 -2.92 11.22 -1.94
N GLU A 149 -3.65 12.34 -1.81
CA GLU A 149 -3.39 13.57 -2.56
C GLU A 149 -2.01 14.16 -2.23
N GLU A 150 -1.69 14.28 -0.93
CA GLU A 150 -0.40 14.80 -0.47
C GLU A 150 0.77 13.94 -0.96
N TYR A 151 0.62 12.61 -0.90
CA TYR A 151 1.61 11.69 -1.45
C TYR A 151 1.90 11.96 -2.92
N HIS A 152 0.86 12.10 -3.76
CA HIS A 152 1.03 12.37 -5.19
C HIS A 152 1.55 13.77 -5.47
N ARG A 153 1.20 14.75 -4.63
CA ARG A 153 1.62 16.15 -4.80
C ARG A 153 3.08 16.38 -4.41
N SER A 154 3.53 15.81 -3.29
CA SER A 154 4.75 16.24 -2.60
C SER A 154 5.75 15.13 -2.31
N ILE A 155 5.34 13.87 -2.11
CA ILE A 155 6.22 12.78 -1.68
C ILE A 155 6.66 11.94 -2.87
N LYS A 156 5.72 11.52 -3.72
CA LYS A 156 6.02 10.73 -4.91
C LYS A 156 6.87 11.57 -5.87
N PRO A 157 8.05 11.11 -6.28
CA PRO A 157 8.87 11.84 -7.23
C PRO A 157 8.06 12.15 -8.49
N LYS A 158 7.95 13.44 -8.82
CA LYS A 158 7.44 13.83 -10.13
C LYS A 158 8.43 13.30 -11.14
N LYS A 159 7.98 12.57 -12.15
CA LYS A 159 8.86 12.24 -13.27
C LYS A 159 9.54 13.53 -13.71
N PRO A 160 10.87 13.53 -13.89
CA PRO A 160 11.48 14.60 -14.64
C PRO A 160 10.77 14.62 -15.99
N LEU A 161 10.22 15.77 -16.38
CA LEU A 161 9.79 16.04 -17.75
C LEU A 161 10.99 15.95 -18.72
N GLN A 162 12.18 15.59 -18.22
CA GLN A 162 13.44 15.46 -18.91
C GLN A 162 14.29 14.35 -18.30
N ALA A 163 14.03 13.11 -18.66
CA ALA A 163 15.07 12.14 -18.93
C ALA A 163 15.05 11.84 -20.42
N ALA A 164 15.01 12.90 -21.23
CA ALA A 164 15.39 12.88 -22.61
C ALA A 164 16.90 13.01 -22.70
N SER A 165 17.63 11.92 -22.39
CA SER A 165 19.05 11.78 -22.79
C SER A 165 19.48 10.32 -22.89
N ASP A 166 18.53 9.39 -22.98
CA ASP A 166 18.82 8.08 -23.56
C ASP A 166 17.73 7.75 -24.58
N THR A 167 17.82 8.38 -25.75
CA THR A 167 16.86 8.34 -26.87
C THR A 167 16.91 6.99 -27.64
N SER A 168 17.32 5.90 -27.00
CA SER A 168 17.44 4.59 -27.65
C SER A 168 16.45 3.53 -27.16
N LYS A 169 15.67 3.76 -26.11
CA LYS A 169 14.72 2.77 -25.60
C LYS A 169 13.28 3.14 -25.93
N LYS A 170 12.74 2.50 -26.97
CA LYS A 170 11.29 2.44 -27.19
C LYS A 170 10.64 1.56 -26.13
N GLY A 171 9.44 1.92 -25.68
CA GLY A 171 8.75 1.11 -24.70
C GLY A 171 7.53 1.84 -24.12
N TYR A 172 6.95 1.25 -23.08
CA TYR A 172 5.77 1.78 -22.40
C TYR A 172 6.06 1.92 -20.91
N VAL A 173 5.65 3.03 -20.30
CA VAL A 173 5.86 3.28 -18.88
C VAL A 173 4.52 3.21 -18.14
N CYS A 174 4.49 2.42 -17.06
CA CYS A 174 3.33 2.39 -16.17
C CYS A 174 3.19 3.73 -15.43
N ARG A 175 2.06 4.43 -15.63
CA ARG A 175 1.76 5.72 -14.98
C ARG A 175 1.59 5.61 -13.47
N VAL A 176 1.31 4.40 -12.98
CA VAL A 176 1.08 4.15 -11.55
C VAL A 176 2.40 4.01 -10.80
N CYS A 177 3.30 3.11 -11.24
CA CYS A 177 4.51 2.79 -10.49
C CYS A 177 5.83 3.18 -11.19
N GLY A 178 5.78 3.58 -12.47
CA GLY A 178 6.97 3.96 -13.23
C GLY A 178 7.71 2.78 -13.86
N TYR A 179 7.22 1.55 -13.73
CA TYR A 179 7.78 0.39 -14.41
C TYR A 179 7.82 0.61 -15.94
N VAL A 180 8.92 0.25 -16.58
CA VAL A 180 9.09 0.35 -18.02
C VAL A 180 8.99 -1.04 -18.64
N TYR A 181 8.05 -1.20 -19.55
CA TYR A 181 7.95 -2.35 -20.44
C TYR A 181 8.81 -2.06 -21.68
N GLU A 182 9.86 -2.85 -21.91
CA GLU A 182 10.76 -2.73 -23.07
C GLU A 182 10.19 -3.57 -24.23
N GLY A 183 9.48 -2.93 -25.16
CA GLY A 183 8.90 -3.58 -26.34
C GLY A 183 8.25 -2.57 -27.26
N ASP A 184 8.20 -2.89 -28.57
CA ASP A 184 7.62 -1.99 -29.60
C ASP A 184 6.09 -1.89 -29.50
N THR A 185 5.43 -2.87 -28.87
CA THR A 185 3.97 -2.91 -28.74
C THR A 185 3.61 -3.50 -27.38
N LEU A 186 2.76 -2.80 -26.62
CA LEU A 186 2.23 -3.31 -25.35
C LEU A 186 1.06 -4.26 -25.63
N PRO A 187 1.09 -5.52 -25.16
CA PRO A 187 -0.05 -6.42 -25.28
C PRO A 187 -1.31 -5.84 -24.62
N PRO A 188 -2.50 -6.00 -25.21
CA PRO A 188 -3.73 -5.42 -24.66
C PRO A 188 -4.14 -6.02 -23.29
N ASP A 189 -3.70 -7.23 -23.00
CA ASP A 189 -3.91 -7.95 -21.75
C ASP A 189 -2.70 -7.86 -20.79
N TYR A 190 -1.70 -6.99 -21.11
CA TYR A 190 -0.52 -6.84 -20.28
C TYR A 190 -0.87 -6.27 -18.90
N THR A 191 -0.34 -6.90 -17.89
CA THR A 191 -0.45 -6.47 -16.49
C THR A 191 0.92 -6.08 -15.96
N CYS A 192 1.01 -4.92 -15.34
CA CYS A 192 2.24 -4.44 -14.74
C CYS A 192 2.75 -5.44 -13.68
N PRO A 193 3.99 -5.95 -13.79
CA PRO A 193 4.51 -6.93 -12.82
C PRO A 193 4.77 -6.33 -11.43
N ILE A 194 4.77 -5.00 -11.32
CA ILE A 194 5.04 -4.31 -10.07
C ILE A 194 3.76 -3.92 -9.32
N CYS A 195 2.79 -3.30 -10.01
CA CYS A 195 1.59 -2.77 -9.35
C CYS A 195 0.29 -3.42 -9.83
N HIS A 196 0.39 -4.42 -10.71
CA HIS A 196 -0.71 -5.23 -11.25
C HIS A 196 -1.83 -4.43 -11.96
N HIS A 197 -1.55 -3.20 -12.40
CA HIS A 197 -2.46 -2.43 -13.25
C HIS A 197 -2.37 -2.90 -14.71
N GLY A 198 -3.49 -2.86 -15.41
CA GLY A 198 -3.60 -3.30 -16.81
C GLY A 198 -2.90 -2.37 -17.80
N ALA A 199 -2.94 -2.76 -19.08
CA ALA A 199 -2.30 -2.04 -20.18
C ALA A 199 -2.80 -0.58 -20.32
N ASP A 200 -4.04 -0.29 -19.92
CA ASP A 200 -4.63 1.05 -19.89
C ASP A 200 -3.90 2.04 -18.97
N SER A 201 -3.08 1.54 -18.07
CA SER A 201 -2.23 2.34 -17.17
C SER A 201 -0.85 2.64 -17.72
N PHE A 202 -0.55 2.21 -18.95
CA PHE A 202 0.75 2.45 -19.60
C PHE A 202 0.66 3.57 -20.63
N GLU A 203 1.77 4.29 -20.77
CA GLU A 203 1.96 5.36 -21.74
C GLU A 203 3.22 5.10 -22.55
N GLU A 204 3.15 5.29 -23.87
CA GLU A 204 4.29 5.11 -24.77
C GLU A 204 5.41 6.13 -24.46
N ILE A 205 6.62 5.65 -24.36
CA ILE A 205 7.83 6.47 -24.21
C ILE A 205 8.18 6.99 -25.62
N LYS A 206 7.96 8.30 -25.84
CA LYS A 206 8.28 8.99 -27.09
C LYS A 206 9.69 9.52 -27.08
#